data_e45c7e959670411cf7e923e55154c4ed
#
_entry.id   e45c7e959670411cf7e923e55154c4ed
#
_cell.length_a   1.000
_cell.length_b   1.000
_cell.length_c   1.000
_cell.angle_alpha   90.00
_cell.angle_beta   90.00
_cell.angle_gamma   90.00
#
_symmetry.space_group_name_H-M   'P 1'
#
loop_
_entity.id
_entity.type
_entity.pdbx_description
1 polymer ?
#
loop_
_entity_poly.entity_id
_entity_poly.type
_entity_poly.pdbx_seq_one_letter_code
_entity_poly.pdbx_strand_id
1 'polypeptide(L)'
;MKQFNKIYAGVIVAIILLAMSPMLLGLVWPKINDVRTGETPEYPDLQVQRFAGKQKGEVFDAVLDVAQEMEWEIREANADQGLVEAVATVPIFRFRDDVTVTVSEGTGSVEVHVRSRSRVGKSDLGENARRIRKFQGRLAAHLSAR
;
A
#
# COMPACT_ATOMS: atom_id res chain seq x y z
N MET A 1 45.22 -11.08 -23.38
CA MET A 1 44.92 -9.65 -23.12
C MET A 1 43.55 -9.20 -23.67
N LYS A 2 43.17 -9.49 -24.92
CA LYS A 2 41.89 -9.03 -25.51
C LYS A 2 40.61 -9.62 -24.87
N GLN A 3 40.69 -10.81 -24.29
CA GLN A 3 39.51 -11.44 -23.64
C GLN A 3 39.26 -10.88 -22.22
N PHE A 4 40.29 -10.54 -21.48
CA PHE A 4 40.21 -9.91 -20.17
C PHE A 4 39.48 -8.55 -20.25
N ASN A 5 39.77 -7.73 -21.25
CA ASN A 5 39.13 -6.44 -21.45
C ASN A 5 37.60 -6.56 -21.73
N LYS A 6 37.18 -7.63 -22.40
CA LYS A 6 35.70 -7.83 -22.66
C LYS A 6 34.93 -8.20 -21.41
N ILE A 7 35.53 -8.97 -20.50
CA ILE A 7 34.89 -9.33 -19.22
C ILE A 7 34.75 -8.09 -18.33
N TYR A 8 35.81 -7.29 -18.19
CA TYR A 8 35.75 -6.05 -17.43
C TYR A 8 34.79 -5.04 -18.03
N ALA A 9 34.71 -4.91 -19.34
CA ALA A 9 33.72 -4.05 -20.00
C ALA A 9 32.29 -4.52 -19.72
N GLY A 10 32.02 -5.83 -19.77
CA GLY A 10 30.73 -6.40 -19.44
C GLY A 10 30.33 -6.16 -17.98
N VAL A 11 31.23 -6.32 -17.03
CA VAL A 11 31.01 -6.05 -15.60
C VAL A 11 30.72 -4.57 -15.36
N ILE A 12 31.47 -3.67 -15.97
CA ILE A 12 31.27 -2.21 -15.85
C ILE A 12 29.91 -1.82 -16.41
N VAL A 13 29.51 -2.34 -17.57
CA VAL A 13 28.16 -2.09 -18.13
C VAL A 13 27.06 -2.62 -17.23
N ALA A 14 27.23 -3.82 -16.66
CA ALA A 14 26.27 -4.38 -15.72
C ALA A 14 26.13 -3.52 -14.44
N ILE A 15 27.24 -3.01 -13.90
CA ILE A 15 27.26 -2.11 -12.75
C ILE A 15 26.55 -0.78 -13.09
N ILE A 16 26.81 -0.21 -14.27
CA ILE A 16 26.17 1.03 -14.73
C ILE A 16 24.65 0.81 -14.89
N LEU A 17 24.23 -0.30 -15.51
CA LEU A 17 22.81 -0.63 -15.66
C LEU A 17 22.12 -0.85 -14.30
N LEU A 18 22.81 -1.49 -13.37
CA LEU A 18 22.31 -1.68 -12.00
C LEU A 18 22.20 -0.34 -11.25
N ALA A 19 23.19 0.53 -11.40
CA ALA A 19 23.19 1.87 -10.79
C ALA A 19 22.15 2.82 -11.42
N MET A 20 21.86 2.65 -12.72
CA MET A 20 20.83 3.43 -13.42
C MET A 20 19.42 2.89 -13.24
N SER A 21 19.26 1.66 -12.76
CA SER A 21 17.94 1.03 -12.60
C SER A 21 16.98 1.84 -11.70
N PRO A 22 17.41 2.45 -10.57
CA PRO A 22 16.53 3.31 -9.78
C PRO A 22 16.11 4.59 -10.51
N MET A 23 16.97 5.14 -11.34
CA MET A 23 16.68 6.33 -12.16
C MET A 23 15.68 6.01 -13.28
N LEU A 24 15.82 4.86 -13.92
CA LEU A 24 14.88 4.37 -14.94
C LEU A 24 13.54 3.99 -14.33
N LEU A 25 13.52 3.38 -13.15
CA LEU A 25 12.28 3.12 -12.39
C LEU A 25 11.57 4.41 -12.02
N GLY A 26 12.28 5.47 -11.64
CA GLY A 26 11.70 6.78 -11.34
C GLY A 26 11.08 7.52 -12.53
N LEU A 27 11.42 7.10 -13.78
CA LEU A 27 10.79 7.61 -15.01
C LEU A 27 9.47 6.92 -15.35
N VAL A 28 9.30 5.68 -14.88
CA VAL A 28 8.13 4.83 -15.19
C VAL A 28 7.11 4.87 -14.06
N TRP A 29 7.53 5.19 -12.83
CA TRP A 29 6.65 5.20 -11.66
C TRP A 29 6.07 6.58 -11.39
N PRO A 30 4.78 6.68 -11.02
CA PRO A 30 4.18 7.95 -10.60
C PRO A 30 4.98 8.58 -9.46
N LYS A 31 5.20 9.90 -9.51
CA LYS A 31 5.89 10.65 -8.45
C LYS A 31 4.89 11.04 -7.36
N ILE A 32 4.27 10.06 -6.75
CA ILE A 32 3.31 10.23 -5.67
C ILE A 32 3.75 9.43 -4.46
N ASN A 33 3.38 9.88 -3.28
CA ASN A 33 3.65 9.23 -2.00
C ASN A 33 2.43 9.23 -1.06
N ASP A 34 1.27 9.59 -1.58
CA ASP A 34 -0.03 9.60 -0.91
C ASP A 34 -1.06 8.96 -1.85
N VAL A 35 -1.58 7.81 -1.50
CA VAL A 35 -2.52 7.03 -2.30
C VAL A 35 -3.80 6.82 -1.51
N ARG A 36 -4.94 7.05 -2.17
CA ARG A 36 -6.28 6.91 -1.59
C ARG A 36 -7.18 6.12 -2.52
N THR A 37 -7.98 5.25 -1.97
CA THR A 37 -8.99 4.51 -2.73
C THR A 37 -10.03 5.46 -3.33
N GLY A 38 -10.31 5.31 -4.62
CA GLY A 38 -11.28 6.11 -5.37
C GLY A 38 -10.86 7.54 -5.70
N GLU A 39 -9.69 8.01 -5.20
CA GLU A 39 -9.27 9.41 -5.35
C GLU A 39 -7.93 9.58 -6.09
N THR A 40 -7.14 8.52 -6.25
CA THR A 40 -5.81 8.59 -6.87
C THR A 40 -5.88 8.17 -8.34
N PRO A 41 -5.83 9.12 -9.30
CA PRO A 41 -6.02 8.82 -10.73
C PRO A 41 -4.97 7.86 -11.32
N GLU A 42 -3.75 7.86 -10.77
CA GLU A 42 -2.65 6.99 -11.19
C GLU A 42 -2.91 5.51 -10.86
N TYR A 43 -3.84 5.22 -9.97
CA TYR A 43 -4.24 3.88 -9.55
C TYR A 43 -5.76 3.70 -9.64
N PRO A 44 -6.34 3.69 -10.85
CA PRO A 44 -7.79 3.61 -11.05
C PRO A 44 -8.40 2.28 -10.61
N ASP A 45 -7.58 1.26 -10.39
CA ASP A 45 -7.97 -0.03 -9.85
C ASP A 45 -8.24 -0.01 -8.33
N LEU A 46 -7.69 0.97 -7.62
CA LEU A 46 -7.88 1.12 -6.18
C LEU A 46 -9.20 1.83 -5.87
N GLN A 47 -10.30 1.08 -5.95
CA GLN A 47 -11.63 1.58 -5.63
C GLN A 47 -11.97 1.40 -4.15
N VAL A 48 -12.96 2.15 -3.68
CA VAL A 48 -13.59 1.95 -2.37
C VAL A 48 -14.22 0.57 -2.32
N GLN A 49 -13.91 -0.23 -1.29
CA GLN A 49 -14.56 -1.52 -1.11
C GLN A 49 -15.95 -1.35 -0.50
N ARG A 50 -16.91 -2.14 -0.99
CA ARG A 50 -18.29 -2.17 -0.52
C ARG A 50 -18.68 -3.57 -0.10
N PHE A 51 -19.21 -3.70 1.11
CA PHE A 51 -19.63 -4.97 1.69
C PHE A 51 -21.14 -4.93 1.94
N ALA A 52 -21.91 -5.46 1.00
CA ALA A 52 -23.35 -5.56 1.11
C ALA A 52 -23.74 -6.61 2.16
N GLY A 53 -24.78 -6.33 2.96
CA GLY A 53 -25.29 -7.25 3.98
C GLY A 53 -24.41 -7.41 5.21
N LYS A 54 -23.30 -6.69 5.31
CA LYS A 54 -22.43 -6.66 6.50
C LYS A 54 -22.78 -5.48 7.40
N GLN A 55 -22.50 -5.64 8.72
CA GLN A 55 -22.65 -4.56 9.69
C GLN A 55 -21.33 -3.79 9.84
N LYS A 56 -21.42 -2.48 10.14
CA LYS A 56 -20.24 -1.62 10.33
C LYS A 56 -19.26 -2.18 11.36
N GLY A 57 -19.78 -2.67 12.52
CA GLY A 57 -18.93 -3.26 13.56
C GLY A 57 -18.18 -4.51 13.09
N GLU A 58 -18.86 -5.41 12.37
CA GLU A 58 -18.23 -6.61 11.79
C GLU A 58 -17.09 -6.27 10.83
N VAL A 59 -17.30 -5.27 9.96
CA VAL A 59 -16.28 -4.83 9.00
C VAL A 59 -15.14 -4.10 9.73
N PHE A 60 -15.45 -3.32 10.76
CA PHE A 60 -14.45 -2.63 11.57
C PHE A 60 -13.51 -3.62 12.30
N ASP A 61 -14.07 -4.66 12.91
CA ASP A 61 -13.29 -5.71 13.57
C ASP A 61 -12.40 -6.45 12.55
N ALA A 62 -12.94 -6.77 11.37
CA ALA A 62 -12.17 -7.37 10.30
C ALA A 62 -11.01 -6.48 9.80
N VAL A 63 -11.22 -5.16 9.76
CA VAL A 63 -10.14 -4.18 9.44
C VAL A 63 -9.02 -4.27 10.47
N LEU A 64 -9.34 -4.34 11.77
CA LEU A 64 -8.34 -4.47 12.82
C LEU A 64 -7.58 -5.79 12.73
N ASP A 65 -8.29 -6.91 12.52
CA ASP A 65 -7.67 -8.23 12.36
C ASP A 65 -6.68 -8.22 11.19
N VAL A 66 -7.10 -7.72 10.02
CA VAL A 66 -6.24 -7.65 8.83
C VAL A 66 -5.05 -6.69 9.03
N ALA A 67 -5.25 -5.56 9.71
CA ALA A 67 -4.17 -4.63 10.01
C ALA A 67 -3.10 -5.31 10.91
N GLN A 68 -3.52 -6.09 11.90
CA GLN A 68 -2.63 -6.88 12.75
C GLN A 68 -1.91 -7.98 11.97
N GLU A 69 -2.60 -8.73 11.10
CA GLU A 69 -1.99 -9.72 10.21
C GLU A 69 -0.96 -9.11 9.24
N MET A 70 -1.12 -7.84 8.91
CA MET A 70 -0.17 -7.07 8.10
C MET A 70 0.93 -6.41 8.92
N GLU A 71 0.99 -6.71 10.23
CA GLU A 71 1.99 -6.18 11.18
C GLU A 71 1.99 -4.64 11.24
N TRP A 72 0.81 -4.02 11.06
CA TRP A 72 0.67 -2.57 11.22
C TRP A 72 0.63 -2.21 12.70
N GLU A 73 1.34 -1.17 13.06
CA GLU A 73 1.28 -0.61 14.41
C GLU A 73 0.03 0.28 14.53
N ILE A 74 -1.03 -0.22 15.18
CA ILE A 74 -2.26 0.53 15.41
C ILE A 74 -1.96 1.69 16.36
N ARG A 75 -2.28 2.90 15.96
CA ARG A 75 -2.13 4.14 16.74
C ARG A 75 -3.45 4.57 17.37
N GLU A 76 -4.50 4.46 16.59
CA GLU A 76 -5.85 4.78 17.01
C GLU A 76 -6.84 3.78 16.39
N ALA A 77 -7.85 3.40 17.17
CA ALA A 77 -9.00 2.63 16.71
C ALA A 77 -10.24 3.18 17.37
N ASN A 78 -11.10 3.82 16.59
CA ASN A 78 -12.34 4.43 17.05
C ASN A 78 -13.53 3.83 16.29
N ALA A 79 -14.22 2.89 16.92
CA ALA A 79 -15.32 2.16 16.30
C ALA A 79 -16.54 3.07 16.00
N ASP A 80 -16.83 4.06 16.85
CA ASP A 80 -17.96 4.98 16.66
C ASP A 80 -17.76 5.82 15.38
N GLN A 81 -16.55 6.34 15.19
CA GLN A 81 -16.17 7.08 14.00
C GLN A 81 -15.85 6.15 12.81
N GLY A 82 -15.61 4.87 13.05
CA GLY A 82 -15.14 3.92 12.05
C GLY A 82 -13.72 4.21 11.59
N LEU A 83 -12.87 4.82 12.44
CA LEU A 83 -11.52 5.26 12.10
C LEU A 83 -10.48 4.31 12.67
N VAL A 84 -9.55 3.89 11.82
CA VAL A 84 -8.32 3.20 12.24
C VAL A 84 -7.12 3.96 11.68
N GLU A 85 -6.23 4.42 12.56
CA GLU A 85 -4.94 4.98 12.20
C GLU A 85 -3.82 4.01 12.58
N ALA A 86 -2.94 3.74 11.64
CA ALA A 86 -1.87 2.80 11.81
C ALA A 86 -0.58 3.26 11.12
N VAL A 87 0.53 2.63 11.48
CA VAL A 87 1.83 2.82 10.84
C VAL A 87 2.30 1.49 10.27
N ALA A 88 2.57 1.48 8.97
CA ALA A 88 3.21 0.38 8.28
C ALA A 88 4.71 0.64 8.15
N THR A 89 5.54 -0.38 8.42
CA THR A 89 6.99 -0.29 8.24
C THR A 89 7.40 -1.02 6.96
N VAL A 90 8.17 -0.34 6.10
CA VAL A 90 8.76 -0.95 4.91
C VAL A 90 9.99 -1.76 5.33
N PRO A 91 10.01 -3.11 5.16
CA PRO A 91 11.00 -3.98 5.79
C PRO A 91 12.45 -3.64 5.43
N ILE A 92 12.75 -3.34 4.16
CA ILE A 92 14.13 -3.17 3.65
C ILE A 92 14.73 -1.85 4.13
N PHE A 93 13.96 -0.76 4.04
CA PHE A 93 14.45 0.60 4.34
C PHE A 93 14.02 1.12 5.70
N ARG A 94 13.15 0.37 6.39
CA ARG A 94 12.55 0.74 7.68
C ARG A 94 11.84 2.09 7.66
N PHE A 95 11.43 2.55 6.48
CA PHE A 95 10.57 3.74 6.37
C PHE A 95 9.21 3.45 6.99
N ARG A 96 8.65 4.46 7.59
CA ARG A 96 7.34 4.39 8.25
C ARG A 96 6.34 5.18 7.42
N ASP A 97 5.28 4.52 7.05
CA ASP A 97 4.19 5.11 6.27
C ASP A 97 2.92 5.15 7.12
N ASP A 98 2.19 6.25 7.03
CA ASP A 98 0.91 6.38 7.72
C ASP A 98 -0.19 5.71 6.90
N VAL A 99 -1.02 4.91 7.57
CA VAL A 99 -2.18 4.26 6.98
C VAL A 99 -3.42 4.69 7.75
N THR A 100 -4.42 5.17 7.03
CA THR A 100 -5.73 5.49 7.59
C THR A 100 -6.78 4.62 6.91
N VAL A 101 -7.60 3.93 7.69
CA VAL A 101 -8.77 3.19 7.19
C VAL A 101 -10.01 3.79 7.79
N THR A 102 -11.00 4.10 6.96
CA THR A 102 -12.30 4.60 7.38
C THR A 102 -13.39 3.62 6.98
N VAL A 103 -14.19 3.18 7.94
CA VAL A 103 -15.34 2.31 7.77
C VAL A 103 -16.59 3.13 7.98
N SER A 104 -17.42 3.27 6.96
CA SER A 104 -18.64 4.07 6.98
C SER A 104 -19.85 3.30 6.46
N GLU A 105 -21.02 3.69 6.90
CA GLU A 105 -22.28 3.19 6.32
C GLU A 105 -22.58 3.92 5.02
N GLY A 106 -22.77 3.15 3.95
CA GLY A 106 -23.22 3.64 2.65
C GLY A 106 -24.65 3.17 2.35
N THR A 107 -25.17 3.47 1.18
CA THR A 107 -26.50 3.06 0.75
C THR A 107 -26.53 1.55 0.49
N GLY A 108 -27.01 0.77 1.49
CA GLY A 108 -27.14 -0.69 1.38
C GLY A 108 -25.83 -1.49 1.50
N SER A 109 -24.75 -0.85 1.91
CA SER A 109 -23.45 -1.51 2.11
C SER A 109 -22.61 -0.75 3.12
N VAL A 110 -21.63 -1.43 3.70
CA VAL A 110 -20.54 -0.79 4.45
C VAL A 110 -19.40 -0.48 3.48
N GLU A 111 -18.92 0.74 3.53
CA GLU A 111 -17.81 1.23 2.68
C GLU A 111 -16.51 1.30 3.47
N VAL A 112 -15.42 0.87 2.83
CA VAL A 112 -14.07 0.92 3.40
C VAL A 112 -13.18 1.75 2.50
N HIS A 113 -12.74 2.89 3.02
CA HIS A 113 -11.77 3.78 2.39
C HIS A 113 -10.39 3.56 3.01
N VAL A 114 -9.37 3.54 2.19
CA VAL A 114 -7.98 3.37 2.64
C VAL A 114 -7.12 4.48 2.08
N ARG A 115 -6.32 5.08 2.93
CA ARG A 115 -5.24 5.98 2.56
C ARG A 115 -3.92 5.41 3.06
N SER A 116 -2.89 5.46 2.24
CA SER A 116 -1.52 5.14 2.64
C SER A 116 -0.57 6.22 2.15
N ARG A 117 0.21 6.78 3.07
CA ARG A 117 1.09 7.93 2.80
C ARG A 117 2.48 7.70 3.37
N SER A 118 3.48 7.88 2.53
CA SER A 118 4.87 7.86 2.97
C SER A 118 5.24 9.15 3.67
N ARG A 119 5.93 9.02 4.80
CA ARG A 119 6.44 10.18 5.58
C ARG A 119 7.65 10.82 4.92
N VAL A 120 8.37 10.08 4.09
CA VAL A 120 9.64 10.50 3.49
C VAL A 120 9.60 10.32 1.98
N GLY A 121 10.20 11.29 1.27
CA GLY A 121 10.34 11.24 -0.19
C GLY A 121 9.12 11.78 -0.96
N LYS A 122 9.33 11.98 -2.27
CA LYS A 122 8.31 12.45 -3.21
C LYS A 122 7.67 11.32 -4.02
N SER A 123 8.26 10.13 -3.96
CA SER A 123 7.78 8.92 -4.63
C SER A 123 8.04 7.72 -3.73
N ASP A 124 7.07 6.83 -3.66
CA ASP A 124 7.12 5.58 -2.89
C ASP A 124 7.36 4.35 -3.77
N LEU A 125 7.64 4.54 -5.06
CA LEU A 125 7.78 3.47 -6.05
C LEU A 125 6.60 2.49 -6.08
N GLY A 126 5.39 2.99 -5.80
CA GLY A 126 4.15 2.22 -5.80
C GLY A 126 3.92 1.37 -4.54
N GLU A 127 4.70 1.57 -3.49
CA GLU A 127 4.57 0.79 -2.24
C GLU A 127 3.22 1.03 -1.55
N ASN A 128 2.77 2.29 -1.48
CA ASN A 128 1.46 2.61 -0.92
C ASN A 128 0.31 1.93 -1.69
N ALA A 129 0.37 1.92 -3.00
CA ALA A 129 -0.64 1.24 -3.83
C ALA A 129 -0.62 -0.28 -3.64
N ARG A 130 0.57 -0.92 -3.59
CA ARG A 130 0.71 -2.36 -3.30
C ARG A 130 0.15 -2.71 -1.92
N ARG A 131 0.41 -1.88 -0.92
CA ARG A 131 -0.09 -2.05 0.45
C ARG A 131 -1.62 -2.03 0.48
N ILE A 132 -2.23 -1.05 -0.16
CA ILE A 132 -3.69 -0.94 -0.23
C ILE A 132 -4.28 -2.18 -0.93
N ARG A 133 -3.75 -2.60 -2.09
CA ARG A 133 -4.21 -3.82 -2.79
C ARG A 133 -4.14 -5.06 -1.91
N LYS A 134 -3.02 -5.24 -1.22
CA LYS A 134 -2.82 -6.38 -0.31
C LYS A 134 -3.82 -6.35 0.84
N PHE A 135 -4.05 -5.20 1.44
CA PHE A 135 -5.04 -5.00 2.50
C PHE A 135 -6.45 -5.32 1.99
N GLN A 136 -6.84 -4.73 0.87
CA GLN A 136 -8.16 -4.95 0.28
C GLN A 136 -8.43 -6.43 -0.06
N GLY A 137 -7.43 -7.12 -0.61
CA GLY A 137 -7.52 -8.55 -0.90
C GLY A 137 -7.71 -9.39 0.35
N ARG A 138 -6.97 -9.10 1.42
CA ARG A 138 -7.12 -9.81 2.71
C ARG A 138 -8.45 -9.53 3.38
N LEU A 139 -8.88 -8.27 3.38
CA LEU A 139 -10.16 -7.88 3.97
C LEU A 139 -11.34 -8.57 3.28
N ALA A 140 -11.32 -8.61 1.95
CA ALA A 140 -12.33 -9.32 1.18
C ALA A 140 -12.34 -10.83 1.50
N ALA A 141 -11.17 -11.47 1.57
CA ALA A 141 -11.06 -12.88 1.94
C ALA A 141 -11.54 -13.15 3.37
N HIS A 142 -11.17 -12.29 4.34
CA HIS A 142 -11.57 -12.41 5.74
C HIS A 142 -13.11 -12.33 5.92
N LEU A 143 -13.74 -11.37 5.25
CA LEU A 143 -15.19 -11.17 5.33
C LEU A 143 -16.01 -12.20 4.52
N SER A 144 -15.38 -12.86 3.52
CA SER A 144 -16.02 -13.93 2.75
C SER A 144 -16.01 -15.28 3.47
N ALA A 145 -15.09 -15.48 4.41
CA ALA A 145 -14.95 -16.71 5.19
C ALA A 145 -15.88 -16.77 6.42
N ARG A 146 -16.53 -15.67 6.76
CA ARG A 146 -17.52 -15.51 7.85
C ARG A 146 -18.92 -15.40 7.26
#